data_ab7cfee5dccfd171935445fd649fa381
#
_entry.id   ab7cfee5dccfd171935445fd649fa381
#
_cell.length_a   1.000
_cell.length_b   1.000
_cell.length_c   1.000
_cell.angle_alpha   90.00
_cell.angle_beta   90.00
_cell.angle_gamma   90.00
#
_symmetry.space_group_name_H-M   'P 1'
#
loop_
_entity.id
_entity.type
_entity.pdbx_description
1 polymer ?
#
loop_
_entity_poly.entity_id
_entity_poly.type
_entity_poly.pdbx_seq_one_letter_code
_entity_poly.pdbx_strand_id
1 'polypeptide(L)'
;TQEIIEFEELLRQLYKKWGWELKKGKLTRPVTGLPAKEYPIFEDMLNFINDRIDKIQAGTYKDVELVLVENNLILLDKIRKVISSIVYTYGNLFNGYTTINNIVDEQIVTFDISTIKDMKPEVFDALLFDMVSLCWDNCVTNGKLMMKGLYDKTLDDWDIIHTLILIDESHRWVNTKKPHALDMITVYLREARKYFGVIC
;
A
#
# COMPACT_ATOMS: atom_id res chain seq x y z
N THR A 1 17.04 3.58 -6.84
CA THR A 1 18.17 2.67 -6.60
C THR A 1 17.92 1.33 -7.30
N GLN A 2 18.99 0.54 -7.49
CA GLN A 2 18.88 -0.78 -8.14
C GLN A 2 18.01 -1.75 -7.32
N GLU A 3 18.04 -1.62 -5.99
CA GLU A 3 17.20 -2.39 -5.08
C GLU A 3 15.69 -2.15 -5.32
N ILE A 4 15.30 -0.91 -5.58
CA ILE A 4 13.90 -0.55 -5.86
C ILE A 4 13.44 -1.19 -7.17
N ILE A 5 14.24 -1.09 -8.23
CA ILE A 5 13.90 -1.67 -9.54
C ILE A 5 13.73 -3.19 -9.44
N GLU A 6 14.65 -3.88 -8.74
CA GLU A 6 14.55 -5.32 -8.55
C GLU A 6 13.34 -5.70 -7.68
N PHE A 7 13.05 -4.93 -6.63
CA PHE A 7 11.88 -5.15 -5.80
C PHE A 7 10.57 -4.99 -6.58
N GLU A 8 10.46 -3.96 -7.42
CA GLU A 8 9.31 -3.77 -8.30
C GLU A 8 9.12 -4.93 -9.28
N GLU A 9 10.22 -5.46 -9.83
CA GLU A 9 10.16 -6.63 -10.73
C GLU A 9 9.75 -7.91 -9.99
N LEU A 10 10.26 -8.11 -8.77
CA LEU A 10 9.85 -9.22 -7.90
C LEU A 10 8.35 -9.14 -7.56
N LEU A 11 7.85 -7.96 -7.22
CA LEU A 11 6.42 -7.73 -6.99
C LEU A 11 5.59 -8.08 -8.23
N ARG A 12 6.00 -7.59 -9.39
CA ARG A 12 5.30 -7.88 -10.66
C ARG A 12 5.23 -9.38 -10.92
N GLN A 13 6.31 -10.11 -10.70
CA GLN A 13 6.38 -11.56 -10.89
C GLN A 13 5.53 -12.31 -9.85
N LEU A 14 5.53 -11.87 -8.59
CA LEU A 14 4.67 -12.43 -7.55
C LEU A 14 3.19 -12.28 -7.93
N TYR A 15 2.76 -11.06 -8.28
CA TYR A 15 1.38 -10.81 -8.70
C TYR A 15 1.00 -11.60 -9.96
N LYS A 16 1.93 -11.75 -10.90
CA LYS A 16 1.73 -12.62 -12.07
C LYS A 16 1.51 -14.09 -11.67
N LYS A 17 2.28 -14.61 -10.72
CA LYS A 17 2.11 -15.98 -10.18
C LYS A 17 0.73 -16.14 -9.51
N TRP A 18 0.18 -15.07 -8.92
CA TRP A 18 -1.15 -15.03 -8.32
C TRP A 18 -2.28 -14.74 -9.32
N GLY A 19 -1.98 -14.65 -10.61
CA GLY A 19 -2.96 -14.54 -11.69
C GLY A 19 -3.23 -13.14 -12.22
N TRP A 20 -2.48 -12.13 -11.77
CA TRP A 20 -2.56 -10.78 -12.34
C TRP A 20 -1.59 -10.64 -13.50
N GLU A 21 -2.08 -10.77 -14.72
CA GLU A 21 -1.33 -10.52 -15.93
C GLU A 21 -1.99 -9.44 -16.77
N LEU A 22 -1.17 -8.65 -17.46
CA LEU A 22 -1.66 -7.69 -18.45
C LEU A 22 -1.75 -8.40 -19.81
N LYS A 23 -2.96 -8.71 -20.27
CA LYS A 23 -3.20 -9.31 -21.61
C LYS A 23 -3.98 -8.31 -22.46
N LYS A 24 -3.42 -7.95 -23.63
CA LYS A 24 -4.01 -6.99 -24.59
C LYS A 24 -4.47 -5.67 -23.92
N GLY A 25 -3.65 -5.13 -22.98
CA GLY A 25 -3.94 -3.88 -22.28
C GLY A 25 -5.00 -3.98 -21.18
N LYS A 26 -5.48 -5.19 -20.85
CA LYS A 26 -6.42 -5.42 -19.74
C LYS A 26 -5.81 -6.39 -18.72
N LEU A 27 -6.05 -6.13 -17.44
CA LEU A 27 -5.70 -7.07 -16.39
C LEU A 27 -6.60 -8.30 -16.47
N THR A 28 -6.01 -9.47 -16.27
CA THR A 28 -6.70 -10.78 -16.29
C THR A 28 -7.58 -10.99 -15.06
N ARG A 29 -7.33 -10.20 -14.01
CA ARG A 29 -8.01 -10.29 -12.72
C ARG A 29 -8.31 -8.89 -12.18
N PRO A 30 -9.44 -8.65 -11.51
CA PRO A 30 -9.72 -7.35 -10.90
C PRO A 30 -8.69 -7.04 -9.80
N VAL A 31 -8.37 -5.76 -9.62
CA VAL A 31 -7.42 -5.30 -8.59
C VAL A 31 -8.11 -5.10 -7.24
N THR A 32 -9.40 -4.82 -7.25
CA THR A 32 -10.20 -4.54 -6.06
C THR A 32 -11.41 -5.46 -5.98
N GLY A 33 -11.99 -5.57 -4.79
CA GLY A 33 -13.23 -6.31 -4.55
C GLY A 33 -13.05 -7.82 -4.39
N LEU A 34 -11.82 -8.31 -4.31
CA LEU A 34 -11.55 -9.70 -4.00
C LEU A 34 -11.49 -9.91 -2.47
N PRO A 35 -11.78 -11.13 -1.98
CA PRO A 35 -11.52 -11.47 -0.59
C PRO A 35 -10.07 -11.24 -0.20
N ALA A 36 -9.80 -10.77 1.03
CA ALA A 36 -8.46 -10.43 1.47
C ALA A 36 -7.43 -11.56 1.29
N LYS A 37 -7.87 -12.82 1.47
CA LYS A 37 -7.03 -14.03 1.28
C LYS A 37 -6.60 -14.28 -0.16
N GLU A 38 -7.16 -13.57 -1.12
CA GLU A 38 -6.80 -13.69 -2.53
C GLU A 38 -5.70 -12.72 -2.95
N TYR A 39 -5.19 -11.92 -2.03
CA TYR A 39 -4.02 -11.08 -2.23
C TYR A 39 -2.79 -11.67 -1.53
N PRO A 40 -1.57 -11.58 -2.16
CA PRO A 40 -0.34 -12.01 -1.51
C PRO A 40 -0.02 -11.14 -0.29
N ILE A 41 0.53 -11.77 0.75
CA ILE A 41 1.06 -11.10 1.94
C ILE A 41 2.60 -11.08 1.89
N PHE A 42 3.25 -10.44 2.87
CA PHE A 42 4.72 -10.36 2.89
C PHE A 42 5.40 -11.72 3.02
N GLU A 43 4.78 -12.69 3.68
CA GLU A 43 5.29 -14.06 3.75
C GLU A 43 5.31 -14.75 2.38
N ASP A 44 4.30 -14.52 1.53
CA ASP A 44 4.29 -15.03 0.16
C ASP A 44 5.44 -14.43 -0.66
N MET A 45 5.75 -13.14 -0.43
CA MET A 45 6.89 -12.49 -1.06
C MET A 45 8.22 -13.08 -0.57
N LEU A 46 8.36 -13.33 0.74
CA LEU A 46 9.54 -13.94 1.31
C LEU A 46 9.78 -15.34 0.73
N ASN A 47 8.73 -16.15 0.66
CA ASN A 47 8.80 -17.50 0.08
C ASN A 47 9.14 -17.45 -1.41
N PHE A 48 8.60 -16.47 -2.14
CA PHE A 48 8.91 -16.28 -3.55
C PHE A 48 10.39 -15.93 -3.78
N ILE A 49 10.96 -15.04 -2.92
CA ILE A 49 12.38 -14.68 -3.00
C ILE A 49 13.28 -15.86 -2.65
N ASN A 50 12.95 -16.63 -1.60
CA ASN A 50 13.70 -17.82 -1.21
C ASN A 50 13.72 -18.86 -2.34
N ASP A 51 12.57 -19.18 -2.91
CA ASP A 51 12.45 -20.11 -4.07
C ASP A 51 13.31 -19.66 -5.26
N ARG A 52 13.39 -18.34 -5.51
CA ARG A 52 14.25 -17.78 -6.57
C ARG A 52 15.73 -17.92 -6.26
N ILE A 53 16.15 -17.63 -5.03
CA ILE A 53 17.54 -17.81 -4.58
C ILE A 53 17.95 -19.27 -4.71
N ASP A 54 17.12 -20.22 -4.25
CA ASP A 54 17.37 -21.64 -4.31
C ASP A 54 17.54 -22.13 -5.77
N LYS A 55 16.69 -21.67 -6.68
CA LYS A 55 16.78 -21.98 -8.11
C LYS A 55 18.05 -21.45 -8.76
N ILE A 56 18.49 -20.25 -8.38
CA ILE A 56 19.74 -19.67 -8.87
C ILE A 56 20.93 -20.49 -8.36
N GLN A 57 20.95 -20.84 -7.05
CA GLN A 57 22.02 -21.64 -6.45
C GLN A 57 22.08 -23.06 -7.00
N ALA A 58 20.95 -23.65 -7.34
CA ALA A 58 20.86 -24.96 -7.99
C ALA A 58 21.28 -24.94 -9.47
N GLY A 59 21.63 -23.79 -10.05
CA GLY A 59 22.02 -23.65 -11.45
C GLY A 59 20.90 -23.92 -12.47
N THR A 60 19.67 -23.90 -12.02
CA THR A 60 18.47 -24.12 -12.87
C THR A 60 18.06 -22.89 -13.67
N TYR A 61 18.67 -21.74 -13.41
CA TYR A 61 18.52 -20.52 -14.21
C TYR A 61 19.49 -20.55 -15.39
N LYS A 62 18.99 -20.92 -16.57
CA LYS A 62 19.81 -21.21 -17.77
C LYS A 62 20.32 -19.99 -18.54
N ASP A 63 19.89 -18.78 -18.23
CA ASP A 63 20.07 -17.61 -19.11
C ASP A 63 20.85 -16.44 -18.48
N VAL A 64 21.64 -16.65 -17.42
CA VAL A 64 22.35 -15.56 -16.76
C VAL A 64 23.83 -15.88 -16.69
N GLU A 65 24.69 -14.95 -17.19
CA GLU A 65 26.14 -15.02 -17.02
C GLU A 65 26.54 -15.09 -15.54
N LEU A 66 27.55 -15.87 -15.17
CA LEU A 66 27.99 -16.11 -13.78
C LEU A 66 28.16 -14.83 -12.95
N VAL A 67 28.72 -13.77 -13.52
CA VAL A 67 28.91 -12.46 -12.85
C VAL A 67 27.56 -11.78 -12.54
N LEU A 68 26.59 -11.93 -13.42
CA LEU A 68 25.22 -11.42 -13.20
C LEU A 68 24.48 -12.24 -12.14
N VAL A 69 24.79 -13.54 -12.01
CA VAL A 69 24.24 -14.41 -10.97
C VAL A 69 24.68 -13.97 -9.58
N GLU A 70 25.98 -13.71 -9.37
CA GLU A 70 26.49 -13.27 -8.06
C GLU A 70 25.90 -11.92 -7.65
N ASN A 71 25.85 -10.95 -8.56
CA ASN A 71 25.25 -9.64 -8.28
C ASN A 71 23.75 -9.74 -7.97
N ASN A 72 23.04 -10.60 -8.69
CA ASN A 72 21.62 -10.85 -8.43
C ASN A 72 21.40 -11.52 -7.08
N LEU A 73 22.24 -12.47 -6.66
CA LEU A 73 22.13 -13.11 -5.35
C LEU A 73 22.36 -12.13 -4.22
N ILE A 74 23.37 -11.24 -4.34
CA ILE A 74 23.63 -10.20 -3.33
C ILE A 74 22.43 -9.26 -3.20
N LEU A 75 21.85 -8.86 -4.32
CA LEU A 75 20.71 -7.96 -4.36
C LEU A 75 19.45 -8.62 -3.79
N LEU A 76 19.16 -9.84 -4.18
CA LEU A 76 18.05 -10.64 -3.65
C LEU A 76 18.20 -10.88 -2.14
N ASP A 77 19.41 -11.15 -1.65
CA ASP A 77 19.65 -11.35 -0.22
C ASP A 77 19.43 -10.07 0.59
N LYS A 78 19.79 -8.92 0.05
CA LYS A 78 19.45 -7.61 0.68
C LYS A 78 17.95 -7.42 0.80
N ILE A 79 17.20 -7.63 -0.30
CA ILE A 79 15.73 -7.50 -0.32
C ILE A 79 15.12 -8.54 0.63
N ARG A 80 15.58 -9.78 0.59
CA ARG A 80 15.14 -10.86 1.47
C ARG A 80 15.28 -10.49 2.95
N LYS A 81 16.41 -9.88 3.36
CA LYS A 81 16.63 -9.44 4.75
C LYS A 81 15.62 -8.40 5.20
N VAL A 82 15.29 -7.44 4.33
CA VAL A 82 14.26 -6.43 4.63
C VAL A 82 12.89 -7.09 4.79
N ILE A 83 12.48 -7.92 3.83
CA ILE A 83 11.18 -8.62 3.90
C ILE A 83 11.12 -9.58 5.09
N SER A 84 12.21 -10.31 5.39
CA SER A 84 12.29 -11.14 6.61
C SER A 84 12.10 -10.34 7.89
N SER A 85 12.66 -9.13 7.97
CA SER A 85 12.44 -8.25 9.12
C SER A 85 10.96 -7.84 9.25
N ILE A 86 10.29 -7.55 8.13
CA ILE A 86 8.85 -7.25 8.14
C ILE A 86 8.06 -8.46 8.63
N VAL A 87 8.32 -9.66 8.10
CA VAL A 87 7.60 -10.89 8.44
C VAL A 87 7.82 -11.31 9.89
N TYR A 88 9.07 -11.32 10.35
CA TYR A 88 9.41 -11.90 11.68
C TYR A 88 9.40 -10.88 12.80
N THR A 89 9.76 -9.63 12.55
CA THR A 89 9.82 -8.61 13.61
C THR A 89 8.51 -7.83 13.72
N TYR A 90 7.88 -7.54 12.58
CA TYR A 90 6.68 -6.71 12.50
C TYR A 90 5.48 -7.48 11.92
N GLY A 91 5.53 -8.82 11.96
CA GLY A 91 4.52 -9.68 11.35
C GLY A 91 3.10 -9.41 11.85
N ASN A 92 2.94 -9.10 13.13
CA ASN A 92 1.62 -8.75 13.69
C ASN A 92 1.02 -7.46 13.11
N LEU A 93 1.84 -6.60 12.49
CA LEU A 93 1.40 -5.33 11.92
C LEU A 93 1.23 -5.40 10.40
N PHE A 94 2.18 -6.08 9.72
CA PHE A 94 2.26 -6.03 8.27
C PHE A 94 2.08 -7.37 7.56
N ASN A 95 2.29 -8.51 8.27
CA ASN A 95 2.20 -9.83 7.64
C ASN A 95 0.87 -10.50 7.98
N GLY A 96 -0.19 -10.06 7.32
CA GLY A 96 -1.52 -10.62 7.51
C GLY A 96 -2.51 -10.08 6.48
N TYR A 97 -3.70 -10.64 6.52
CA TYR A 97 -4.80 -10.13 5.71
C TYR A 97 -5.46 -8.95 6.41
N THR A 98 -5.88 -7.96 5.62
CA THR A 98 -6.59 -6.80 6.15
C THR A 98 -7.85 -7.26 6.91
N THR A 99 -7.93 -6.86 8.17
CA THR A 99 -9.07 -7.13 9.06
C THR A 99 -9.94 -5.90 9.26
N ILE A 100 -9.51 -4.75 8.77
CA ILE A 100 -10.28 -3.50 8.83
C ILE A 100 -11.47 -3.65 7.89
N ASN A 101 -12.67 -3.53 8.44
CA ASN A 101 -13.89 -3.49 7.66
C ASN A 101 -13.92 -2.24 6.77
N ASN A 102 -14.79 -2.26 5.76
CA ASN A 102 -15.01 -1.09 4.94
C ASN A 102 -15.51 0.07 5.83
N ILE A 103 -14.74 1.16 5.88
CA ILE A 103 -15.09 2.34 6.69
C ILE A 103 -16.05 3.31 5.97
N VAL A 104 -16.43 3.00 4.74
CA VAL A 104 -17.30 3.87 3.92
C VAL A 104 -18.66 4.09 4.56
N ASP A 105 -19.17 3.09 5.28
CA ASP A 105 -20.49 3.13 5.92
C ASP A 105 -20.45 3.71 7.35
N GLU A 106 -19.24 4.03 7.86
CA GLU A 106 -19.06 4.54 9.21
C GLU A 106 -19.09 6.07 9.23
N GLN A 107 -19.87 6.65 10.16
CA GLN A 107 -19.93 8.10 10.31
C GLN A 107 -18.70 8.68 10.99
N ILE A 108 -18.12 7.96 11.94
CA ILE A 108 -16.94 8.39 12.71
C ILE A 108 -16.00 7.21 12.83
N VAL A 109 -14.77 7.40 12.38
CA VAL A 109 -13.68 6.43 12.51
C VAL A 109 -12.53 7.10 13.25
N THR A 110 -12.02 6.45 14.30
CA THR A 110 -10.89 6.95 15.07
C THR A 110 -9.77 5.90 15.06
N PHE A 111 -8.57 6.34 14.71
CA PHE A 111 -7.36 5.52 14.81
C PHE A 111 -6.58 5.95 16.05
N ASP A 112 -6.52 5.07 17.04
CA ASP A 112 -5.67 5.29 18.22
C ASP A 112 -4.22 4.91 17.89
N ILE A 113 -3.36 5.91 17.82
CA ILE A 113 -1.94 5.76 17.52
C ILE A 113 -1.06 5.69 18.77
N SER A 114 -1.66 5.65 19.96
CA SER A 114 -0.90 5.69 21.23
C SER A 114 0.08 4.53 21.38
N THR A 115 -0.26 3.35 20.86
CA THR A 115 0.58 2.16 20.93
C THR A 115 1.71 2.12 19.90
N ILE A 116 1.55 2.84 18.78
CA ILE A 116 2.54 2.83 17.69
C ILE A 116 3.52 4.00 17.75
N LYS A 117 3.22 5.04 18.55
CA LYS A 117 4.05 6.27 18.65
C LYS A 117 5.49 6.01 19.12
N ASP A 118 5.70 4.93 19.91
CA ASP A 118 6.99 4.58 20.47
C ASP A 118 7.75 3.53 19.63
N MET A 119 7.20 3.17 18.47
CA MET A 119 7.87 2.28 17.51
C MET A 119 8.99 3.00 16.76
N LYS A 120 9.79 2.22 16.02
CA LYS A 120 10.78 2.84 15.13
C LYS A 120 10.11 3.82 14.18
N PRO A 121 10.75 4.98 13.91
CA PRO A 121 10.16 6.05 13.08
C PRO A 121 9.66 5.53 11.71
N GLU A 122 10.39 4.61 11.07
CA GLU A 122 10.03 4.07 9.76
C GLU A 122 8.75 3.23 9.83
N VAL A 123 8.55 2.48 10.92
CA VAL A 123 7.35 1.66 11.15
C VAL A 123 6.15 2.57 11.44
N PHE A 124 6.35 3.56 12.29
CA PHE A 124 5.33 4.57 12.60
C PHE A 124 4.89 5.31 11.33
N ASP A 125 5.85 5.74 10.51
CA ASP A 125 5.57 6.46 9.26
C ASP A 125 4.80 5.60 8.27
N ALA A 126 5.15 4.31 8.13
CA ALA A 126 4.45 3.38 7.25
C ALA A 126 2.99 3.18 7.70
N LEU A 127 2.75 2.95 8.99
CA LEU A 127 1.40 2.78 9.52
C LEU A 127 0.54 4.04 9.36
N LEU A 128 1.10 5.21 9.62
CA LEU A 128 0.38 6.47 9.39
C LEU A 128 0.06 6.69 7.92
N PHE A 129 1.01 6.38 7.04
CA PHE A 129 0.79 6.45 5.59
C PHE A 129 -0.39 5.58 5.18
N ASP A 130 -0.46 4.34 5.66
CA ASP A 130 -1.55 3.41 5.36
C ASP A 130 -2.89 3.92 5.89
N MET A 131 -2.93 4.40 7.15
CA MET A 131 -4.14 4.95 7.77
C MET A 131 -4.67 6.17 7.02
N VAL A 132 -3.81 7.13 6.69
CA VAL A 132 -4.21 8.34 5.97
C VAL A 132 -4.62 8.01 4.53
N SER A 133 -3.93 7.07 3.87
CA SER A 133 -4.32 6.60 2.54
C SER A 133 -5.69 5.94 2.55
N LEU A 134 -6.00 5.12 3.56
CA LEU A 134 -7.32 4.52 3.74
C LEU A 134 -8.41 5.59 3.91
N CYS A 135 -8.17 6.61 4.75
CA CYS A 135 -9.09 7.73 4.91
C CYS A 135 -9.30 8.50 3.61
N TRP A 136 -8.21 8.71 2.86
CA TRP A 136 -8.27 9.38 1.57
C TRP A 136 -9.06 8.59 0.53
N ASP A 137 -8.82 7.29 0.40
CA ASP A 137 -9.56 6.42 -0.52
C ASP A 137 -11.06 6.41 -0.20
N ASN A 138 -11.40 6.44 1.10
CA ASN A 138 -12.78 6.58 1.54
C ASN A 138 -13.38 7.94 1.14
N CYS A 139 -12.65 9.03 1.34
CA CYS A 139 -13.05 10.37 0.91
C CYS A 139 -13.33 10.41 -0.60
N VAL A 140 -12.41 9.87 -1.41
CA VAL A 140 -12.56 9.81 -2.88
C VAL A 140 -13.77 8.97 -3.29
N THR A 141 -13.97 7.83 -2.63
CA THR A 141 -15.09 6.93 -2.92
C THR A 141 -16.42 7.61 -2.62
N ASN A 142 -16.55 8.18 -1.41
CA ASN A 142 -17.74 8.95 -1.03
C ASN A 142 -17.98 10.12 -1.97
N GLY A 143 -16.94 10.91 -2.27
CA GLY A 143 -17.06 12.05 -3.18
C GLY A 143 -17.53 11.68 -4.58
N LYS A 144 -17.05 10.55 -5.12
CA LYS A 144 -17.54 10.04 -6.42
C LYS A 144 -19.02 9.63 -6.36
N LEU A 145 -19.47 9.02 -5.27
CA LEU A 145 -20.88 8.68 -5.07
C LEU A 145 -21.75 9.94 -5.01
N MET A 146 -21.33 10.95 -4.25
CA MET A 146 -22.04 12.23 -4.15
C MET A 146 -22.10 12.95 -5.50
N MET A 147 -20.98 13.05 -6.22
CA MET A 147 -20.96 13.65 -7.57
C MET A 147 -21.88 12.93 -8.54
N LYS A 148 -21.91 11.60 -8.49
CA LYS A 148 -22.82 10.81 -9.32
C LYS A 148 -24.28 11.11 -8.97
N GLY A 149 -24.62 11.13 -7.68
CA GLY A 149 -25.99 11.44 -7.23
C GLY A 149 -26.46 12.81 -7.68
N LEU A 150 -25.61 13.84 -7.60
CA LEU A 150 -25.90 15.19 -8.10
C LEU A 150 -26.09 15.19 -9.62
N TYR A 151 -25.21 14.52 -10.36
CA TYR A 151 -25.31 14.44 -11.82
C TYR A 151 -26.58 13.73 -12.28
N ASP A 152 -26.92 12.62 -11.64
CA ASP A 152 -28.13 11.83 -11.91
C ASP A 152 -29.39 12.48 -11.33
N LYS A 153 -29.27 13.62 -10.61
CA LYS A 153 -30.38 14.32 -9.91
C LYS A 153 -31.12 13.43 -8.91
N THR A 154 -30.41 12.52 -8.27
CA THR A 154 -30.93 11.66 -7.20
C THR A 154 -30.59 12.19 -5.82
N LEU A 155 -29.72 13.21 -5.73
CA LEU A 155 -29.35 13.95 -4.52
C LEU A 155 -29.49 15.45 -4.78
N ASP A 156 -29.89 16.17 -3.75
CA ASP A 156 -29.83 17.63 -3.71
C ASP A 156 -28.55 18.10 -3.01
N ASP A 157 -28.19 19.37 -3.15
CA ASP A 157 -26.98 19.94 -2.53
C ASP A 157 -26.92 19.75 -1.01
N TRP A 158 -28.08 19.65 -0.36
CA TRP A 158 -28.21 19.44 1.09
C TRP A 158 -27.99 17.99 1.53
N ASP A 159 -28.03 17.05 0.60
CA ASP A 159 -27.84 15.61 0.86
C ASP A 159 -26.36 15.20 0.76
N ILE A 160 -25.48 16.16 0.45
CA ILE A 160 -24.06 15.88 0.26
C ILE A 160 -23.40 15.53 1.59
N ILE A 161 -22.85 14.34 1.66
CA ILE A 161 -22.03 13.90 2.79
C ILE A 161 -20.59 14.37 2.58
N HIS A 162 -20.13 15.22 3.49
CA HIS A 162 -18.75 15.70 3.52
C HIS A 162 -17.87 14.78 4.35
N THR A 163 -16.62 14.57 3.90
CA THR A 163 -15.61 13.81 4.65
C THR A 163 -14.64 14.77 5.32
N LEU A 164 -14.46 14.64 6.63
CA LEU A 164 -13.48 15.39 7.41
C LEU A 164 -12.40 14.44 7.93
N ILE A 165 -11.15 14.68 7.55
CA ILE A 165 -9.97 13.96 8.05
C ILE A 165 -9.23 14.88 9.01
N LEU A 166 -9.19 14.51 10.30
CA LEU A 166 -8.47 15.25 11.34
C LEU A 166 -7.19 14.49 11.71
N ILE A 167 -6.04 15.16 11.62
CA ILE A 167 -4.75 14.57 11.98
C ILE A 167 -4.18 15.38 13.14
N ASP A 168 -4.43 14.90 14.37
CA ASP A 168 -3.84 15.53 15.56
C ASP A 168 -2.32 15.38 15.56
N GLU A 169 -1.61 16.39 16.09
CA GLU A 169 -0.14 16.39 16.13
C GLU A 169 0.53 16.17 14.75
N SER A 170 -0.12 16.58 13.67
CA SER A 170 0.32 16.34 12.28
C SER A 170 1.77 16.76 12.03
N HIS A 171 2.31 17.75 12.77
CA HIS A 171 3.68 18.23 12.64
C HIS A 171 4.75 17.16 12.93
N ARG A 172 4.41 16.11 13.69
CA ARG A 172 5.32 14.98 13.97
C ARG A 172 5.58 14.14 12.73
N TRP A 173 4.62 14.10 11.82
CA TRP A 173 4.68 13.29 10.63
C TRP A 173 4.81 14.13 9.36
N VAL A 174 4.02 15.21 9.23
CA VAL A 174 4.05 16.10 8.06
C VAL A 174 5.05 17.22 8.31
N ASN A 175 6.29 17.03 7.89
CA ASN A 175 7.34 18.03 8.04
C ASN A 175 8.41 17.90 6.94
N THR A 176 9.29 18.89 6.84
CA THR A 176 10.33 18.96 5.80
C THR A 176 11.37 17.83 5.85
N LYS A 177 11.49 17.12 6.97
CA LYS A 177 12.37 15.95 7.11
C LYS A 177 11.73 14.67 6.55
N LYS A 178 10.43 14.72 6.23
CA LYS A 178 9.65 13.61 5.71
C LYS A 178 8.96 14.00 4.39
N PRO A 179 9.72 14.17 3.31
CA PRO A 179 9.20 14.71 2.05
C PRO A 179 8.04 13.89 1.48
N HIS A 180 8.07 12.56 1.60
CA HIS A 180 7.00 11.70 1.09
C HIS A 180 5.65 11.95 1.78
N ALA A 181 5.64 12.12 3.11
CA ALA A 181 4.43 12.45 3.86
C ALA A 181 3.92 13.84 3.48
N LEU A 182 4.82 14.81 3.35
CA LEU A 182 4.48 16.18 2.95
C LEU A 182 3.90 16.23 1.54
N ASP A 183 4.50 15.51 0.58
CA ASP A 183 4.01 15.44 -0.80
C ASP A 183 2.62 14.81 -0.86
N MET A 184 2.41 13.69 -0.16
CA MET A 184 1.13 13.01 -0.11
C MET A 184 0.03 13.92 0.44
N ILE A 185 0.23 14.53 1.60
CA ILE A 185 -0.75 15.45 2.21
C ILE A 185 -0.99 16.67 1.30
N THR A 186 0.05 17.18 0.65
CA THR A 186 -0.10 18.31 -0.29
C THR A 186 -1.00 17.93 -1.47
N VAL A 187 -0.85 16.72 -2.02
CA VAL A 187 -1.73 16.23 -3.09
C VAL A 187 -3.17 16.08 -2.57
N TYR A 188 -3.35 15.48 -1.39
CA TYR A 188 -4.68 15.27 -0.81
C TYR A 188 -5.39 16.59 -0.51
N LEU A 189 -4.71 17.56 0.07
CA LEU A 189 -5.26 18.89 0.31
C LEU A 189 -5.73 19.61 -0.97
N ARG A 190 -4.97 19.46 -2.07
CA ARG A 190 -5.36 20.06 -3.37
C ARG A 190 -6.60 19.38 -3.97
N GLU A 191 -6.70 18.08 -3.80
CA GLU A 191 -7.75 17.26 -4.41
C GLU A 191 -9.01 17.14 -3.54
N ALA A 192 -8.89 17.29 -2.20
CA ALA A 192 -9.98 17.03 -1.25
C ALA A 192 -11.29 17.75 -1.61
N ARG A 193 -11.17 19.02 -1.98
CA ARG A 193 -12.35 19.83 -2.36
C ARG A 193 -13.15 19.23 -3.50
N LYS A 194 -12.51 18.50 -4.44
CA LYS A 194 -13.20 17.84 -5.56
C LYS A 194 -14.11 16.69 -5.07
N TYR A 195 -13.80 16.14 -3.92
CA TYR A 195 -14.48 15.00 -3.34
C TYR A 195 -15.28 15.35 -2.09
N PHE A 196 -15.63 16.63 -1.91
CA PHE A 196 -16.33 17.14 -0.73
C PHE A 196 -15.58 16.81 0.58
N GLY A 197 -14.25 16.78 0.51
CA GLY A 197 -13.38 16.45 1.63
C GLY A 197 -12.66 17.68 2.20
N VAL A 198 -12.34 17.60 3.49
CA VAL A 198 -11.48 18.56 4.22
C VAL A 198 -10.46 17.76 5.02
N ILE A 199 -9.22 18.24 5.04
CA ILE A 199 -8.14 17.68 5.86
C ILE A 199 -7.63 18.79 6.77
N CYS A 200 -7.54 18.51 8.07
CA CYS A 200 -7.07 19.44 9.10
C CYS A 200 -5.94 18.82 9.93
#